data_e6dc36fbf26b7a3378fb3c3d3bf8d2ce
#
_entry.id   e6dc36fbf26b7a3378fb3c3d3bf8d2ce
#
_cell.length_a   1.000
_cell.length_b   1.000
_cell.length_c   1.000
_cell.angle_alpha   90.00
_cell.angle_beta   90.00
_cell.angle_gamma   90.00
#
_symmetry.space_group_name_H-M   'P 1'
#
loop_
_entity.id
_entity.type
_entity.pdbx_description
1 polymer ?
#
loop_
_entity_poly.entity_id
_entity_poly.type
_entity_poly.pdbx_seq_one_letter_code
_entity_poly.pdbx_strand_id
1 'polypeptide(L)'
;MSSSPEFVEEGRPEGLEGEEDLLTLLPFLVEMAEAEPEEPEERAQDPIRTYLREIGRVPLLTKEEEVELAQKIEAGREAARRLRTEKNLPPEERARLEELVREGQAARERMATANLRLVVSIAKRYMHRGLSFLDLIQEGNIGLMRAIEKFDWRKGFKFSTYATWWIRQAITRAIADQARTIRVPTHTMEAVQELHR
;
A
#
# COMPACT_ATOMS: atom_id res chain seq x y z
N MET A 1 -7.26 -26.11 9.69
CA MET A 1 -7.02 -25.34 10.93
C MET A 1 -5.83 -24.45 10.65
N SER A 2 -6.08 -23.22 10.22
CA SER A 2 -5.03 -22.25 9.88
C SER A 2 -5.15 -21.12 10.88
N SER A 3 -4.23 -21.11 11.83
CA SER A 3 -4.12 -20.08 12.86
C SER A 3 -3.73 -18.77 12.19
N SER A 4 -4.63 -17.79 12.21
CA SER A 4 -4.29 -16.39 11.97
C SER A 4 -3.30 -15.99 13.07
N PRO A 5 -2.21 -15.28 12.75
CA PRO A 5 -1.36 -14.74 13.80
C PRO A 5 -2.19 -13.74 14.61
N GLU A 6 -2.35 -14.03 15.90
CA GLU A 6 -2.85 -13.09 16.88
C GLU A 6 -2.01 -11.81 16.79
N PHE A 7 -2.71 -10.69 16.70
CA PHE A 7 -2.14 -9.36 16.79
C PHE A 7 -1.63 -9.19 18.22
N VAL A 8 -0.36 -9.56 18.42
CA VAL A 8 0.33 -9.30 19.69
C VAL A 8 0.54 -7.80 19.78
N GLU A 9 -0.01 -7.22 20.80
CA GLU A 9 0.03 -5.79 21.15
C GLU A 9 1.41 -5.36 21.73
N GLU A 10 2.47 -6.06 21.33
CA GLU A 10 3.85 -5.75 21.73
C GLU A 10 4.56 -4.99 20.62
N GLY A 11 4.81 -3.72 20.86
CA GLY A 11 5.68 -2.85 20.07
C GLY A 11 4.94 -1.79 19.27
N ARG A 12 4.19 -0.92 19.95
CA ARG A 12 3.88 0.40 19.42
C ARG A 12 5.20 1.16 19.25
N PRO A 13 5.76 1.34 18.05
CA PRO A 13 6.85 2.29 17.90
C PRO A 13 6.27 3.67 18.13
N GLU A 14 6.74 4.34 19.19
CA GLU A 14 6.49 5.74 19.43
C GLU A 14 6.89 6.55 18.20
N GLY A 15 5.97 7.42 17.75
CA GLY A 15 6.22 8.49 16.78
C GLY A 15 6.17 8.06 15.31
N LEU A 16 4.97 8.14 14.73
CA LEU A 16 4.75 8.54 13.34
C LEU A 16 3.23 8.78 13.17
N GLU A 17 2.83 10.01 13.31
CA GLU A 17 1.50 10.46 12.90
C GLU A 17 1.51 10.56 11.38
N GLY A 18 0.77 9.69 10.69
CA GLY A 18 0.81 9.53 9.22
C GLY A 18 0.39 10.77 8.40
N GLU A 19 -0.12 11.82 9.03
CA GLU A 19 -0.45 13.09 8.39
C GLU A 19 0.77 14.02 8.32
N GLU A 20 1.65 14.03 9.33
CA GLU A 20 2.89 14.82 9.30
C GLU A 20 3.86 14.33 8.21
N ASP A 21 3.89 13.02 7.95
CA ASP A 21 4.69 12.44 6.87
C ASP A 21 4.22 12.88 5.48
N LEU A 22 2.92 13.04 5.25
CA LEU A 22 2.36 13.50 3.96
C LEU A 22 2.64 14.99 3.72
N LEU A 23 2.57 15.82 4.76
CA LEU A 23 2.88 17.25 4.65
C LEU A 23 4.38 17.49 4.44
N THR A 24 5.23 16.68 5.03
CA THR A 24 6.70 16.74 4.86
C THR A 24 7.13 16.31 3.46
N LEU A 25 6.30 15.55 2.75
CA LEU A 25 6.57 15.08 1.39
C LEU A 25 6.14 16.02 0.29
N LEU A 26 5.16 16.90 0.55
CA LEU A 26 4.70 17.86 -0.45
C LEU A 26 5.87 18.66 -1.06
N PRO A 27 6.80 19.23 -0.28
CA PRO A 27 7.97 19.93 -0.85
C PRO A 27 8.86 19.02 -1.70
N PHE A 28 9.08 17.78 -1.26
CA PHE A 28 9.91 16.83 -2.01
C PHE A 28 9.25 16.35 -3.31
N LEU A 29 7.93 16.09 -3.30
CA LEU A 29 7.21 15.73 -4.52
C LEU A 29 7.17 16.89 -5.50
N VAL A 30 7.07 18.13 -4.99
CA VAL A 30 7.15 19.36 -5.79
C VAL A 30 8.56 19.53 -6.31
N GLU A 31 9.59 19.42 -5.47
CA GLU A 31 11.01 19.55 -5.86
C GLU A 31 11.41 18.50 -6.90
N MET A 32 11.00 17.23 -6.75
CA MET A 32 11.26 16.20 -7.77
C MET A 32 10.43 16.38 -9.04
N ALA A 33 9.25 16.98 -8.93
CA ALA A 33 8.41 17.30 -10.10
C ALA A 33 8.86 18.57 -10.82
N GLU A 34 9.47 19.51 -10.07
CA GLU A 34 9.92 20.82 -10.57
C GLU A 34 11.44 20.88 -10.86
N ALA A 35 12.24 19.89 -10.41
CA ALA A 35 13.65 19.81 -10.73
C ALA A 35 13.82 19.83 -12.25
N GLU A 36 14.34 20.93 -12.77
CA GLU A 36 14.52 21.12 -14.20
C GLU A 36 15.56 20.14 -14.73
N PRO A 37 15.24 19.26 -15.67
CA PRO A 37 16.22 18.47 -16.39
C PRO A 37 16.97 19.39 -17.37
N GLU A 38 18.24 19.16 -17.55
CA GLU A 38 19.11 19.97 -18.41
C GLU A 38 18.74 19.86 -19.90
N GLU A 39 17.99 18.80 -20.32
CA GLU A 39 17.55 18.60 -21.71
C GLU A 39 16.06 18.24 -21.82
N PRO A 40 15.31 18.77 -22.83
CA PRO A 40 13.86 18.52 -22.99
C PRO A 40 13.48 17.06 -23.31
N GLU A 41 14.40 16.31 -23.91
CA GLU A 41 14.15 14.90 -24.30
C GLU A 41 14.28 13.92 -23.14
N GLU A 42 15.09 14.23 -22.12
CA GLU A 42 15.20 13.44 -20.89
C GLU A 42 13.96 13.58 -19.99
N ARG A 43 13.22 14.69 -20.12
CA ARG A 43 11.97 14.95 -19.37
C ARG A 43 10.87 13.90 -19.63
N ALA A 44 10.83 13.37 -20.85
CA ALA A 44 9.79 12.43 -21.26
C ALA A 44 10.08 10.98 -20.87
N GLN A 45 11.33 10.66 -20.48
CA GLN A 45 11.80 9.29 -20.33
C GLN A 45 12.07 8.87 -18.88
N ASP A 46 11.93 9.75 -17.87
CA ASP A 46 12.09 9.36 -16.48
C ASP A 46 10.79 8.72 -15.92
N PRO A 47 10.75 7.38 -15.78
CA PRO A 47 9.57 6.67 -15.32
C PRO A 47 9.16 7.10 -13.89
N ILE A 48 10.14 7.49 -13.06
CA ILE A 48 9.89 7.91 -11.68
C ILE A 48 9.14 9.24 -11.66
N ARG A 49 9.61 10.22 -12.43
CA ARG A 49 8.95 11.53 -12.51
C ARG A 49 7.53 11.44 -13.06
N THR A 50 7.33 10.64 -14.10
CA THR A 50 5.99 10.42 -14.67
C THR A 50 5.07 9.77 -13.64
N TYR A 51 5.52 8.74 -12.93
CA TYR A 51 4.76 8.09 -11.88
C TYR A 51 4.40 9.06 -10.74
N LEU A 52 5.36 9.84 -10.22
CA LEU A 52 5.13 10.80 -9.15
C LEU A 52 4.13 11.89 -9.55
N ARG A 53 4.20 12.37 -10.78
CA ARG A 53 3.24 13.34 -11.33
C ARG A 53 1.83 12.76 -11.43
N GLU A 54 1.69 11.51 -11.85
CA GLU A 54 0.38 10.84 -11.97
C GLU A 54 -0.27 10.63 -10.60
N ILE A 55 0.46 10.10 -9.63
CA ILE A 55 -0.09 9.88 -8.28
C ILE A 55 -0.41 11.20 -7.56
N GLY A 56 0.32 12.28 -7.88
CA GLY A 56 0.09 13.62 -7.34
C GLY A 56 -1.26 14.22 -7.74
N ARG A 57 -1.84 13.81 -8.87
CA ARG A 57 -3.15 14.29 -9.37
C ARG A 57 -4.35 13.70 -8.64
N VAL A 58 -4.15 12.59 -7.94
CA VAL A 58 -5.24 11.90 -7.24
C VAL A 58 -5.49 12.58 -5.89
N PRO A 59 -6.73 13.04 -5.61
CA PRO A 59 -7.06 13.64 -4.33
C PRO A 59 -6.97 12.62 -3.21
N LEU A 60 -6.59 13.10 -2.02
CA LEU A 60 -6.60 12.30 -0.79
C LEU A 60 -8.03 11.99 -0.37
N LEU A 61 -8.22 10.86 0.30
CA LEU A 61 -9.51 10.44 0.85
C LEU A 61 -9.73 11.06 2.23
N THR A 62 -10.98 11.41 2.51
CA THR A 62 -11.42 11.71 3.87
C THR A 62 -11.64 10.41 4.65
N LYS A 63 -11.76 10.51 5.97
CA LYS A 63 -12.04 9.33 6.82
C LYS A 63 -13.37 8.67 6.46
N GLU A 64 -14.37 9.48 6.13
CA GLU A 64 -15.70 9.03 5.72
C GLU A 64 -15.64 8.27 4.38
N GLU A 65 -14.88 8.78 3.42
CA GLU A 65 -14.64 8.12 2.13
C GLU A 65 -13.88 6.79 2.30
N GLU A 66 -12.88 6.73 3.22
CA GLU A 66 -12.18 5.49 3.54
C GLU A 66 -13.14 4.40 4.04
N VAL A 67 -14.09 4.78 4.92
CA VAL A 67 -15.11 3.87 5.46
C VAL A 67 -16.06 3.41 4.36
N GLU A 68 -16.56 4.33 3.53
CA GLU A 68 -17.47 3.99 2.42
C GLU A 68 -16.83 3.00 1.44
N LEU A 69 -15.59 3.29 1.03
CA LEU A 69 -14.84 2.42 0.13
C LEU A 69 -14.59 1.04 0.77
N ALA A 70 -14.23 0.99 2.05
CA ALA A 70 -14.03 -0.27 2.77
C ALA A 70 -15.30 -1.12 2.84
N GLN A 71 -16.46 -0.50 3.05
CA GLN A 71 -17.76 -1.17 3.02
C GLN A 71 -18.08 -1.76 1.63
N LYS A 72 -17.84 -1.00 0.56
CA LYS A 72 -18.02 -1.48 -0.81
C LYS A 72 -17.08 -2.63 -1.15
N ILE A 73 -15.84 -2.58 -0.70
CA ILE A 73 -14.86 -3.67 -0.87
C ILE A 73 -15.32 -4.93 -0.15
N GLU A 74 -15.83 -4.79 1.08
CA GLU A 74 -16.35 -5.91 1.87
C GLU A 74 -17.58 -6.54 1.19
N ALA A 75 -18.54 -5.73 0.76
CA ALA A 75 -19.74 -6.18 0.05
C ALA A 75 -19.40 -6.89 -1.26
N GLY A 76 -18.47 -6.35 -2.05
CA GLY A 76 -18.00 -6.99 -3.28
C GLY A 76 -17.31 -8.33 -3.03
N ARG A 77 -16.54 -8.44 -1.96
CA ARG A 77 -15.88 -9.71 -1.56
C ARG A 77 -16.90 -10.77 -1.16
N GLU A 78 -17.89 -10.38 -0.38
CA GLU A 78 -18.96 -11.29 0.01
C GLU A 78 -19.80 -11.73 -1.19
N ALA A 79 -20.15 -10.81 -2.09
CA ALA A 79 -20.83 -11.12 -3.34
C ALA A 79 -20.01 -12.08 -4.22
N ALA A 80 -18.71 -11.88 -4.35
CA ALA A 80 -17.82 -12.78 -5.08
C ALA A 80 -17.74 -14.17 -4.43
N ARG A 81 -17.80 -14.25 -3.11
CA ARG A 81 -17.85 -15.51 -2.38
C ARG A 81 -19.14 -16.26 -2.68
N ARG A 82 -20.30 -15.58 -2.62
CA ARG A 82 -21.61 -16.16 -2.90
C ARG A 82 -21.71 -16.69 -4.33
N LEU A 83 -21.25 -15.90 -5.32
CA LEU A 83 -21.21 -16.34 -6.73
C LEU A 83 -20.41 -17.62 -6.95
N ARG A 84 -19.37 -17.86 -6.13
CA ARG A 84 -18.54 -19.09 -6.23
C ARG A 84 -19.18 -20.29 -5.54
N THR A 85 -19.90 -20.07 -4.44
CA THR A 85 -20.45 -21.16 -3.61
C THR A 85 -21.86 -21.56 -3.99
N GLU A 86 -22.69 -20.61 -4.43
CA GLU A 86 -24.10 -20.80 -4.75
C GLU A 86 -24.28 -21.05 -6.26
N LYS A 87 -24.44 -22.34 -6.65
CA LYS A 87 -24.54 -22.72 -8.08
C LYS A 87 -25.90 -22.41 -8.72
N ASN A 88 -26.97 -22.32 -7.93
CA ASN A 88 -28.35 -22.16 -8.40
C ASN A 88 -28.94 -20.80 -8.01
N LEU A 89 -28.24 -19.72 -8.38
CA LEU A 89 -28.73 -18.36 -8.16
C LEU A 89 -29.73 -17.96 -9.28
N PRO A 90 -30.86 -17.32 -8.92
CA PRO A 90 -31.75 -16.68 -9.88
C PRO A 90 -30.98 -15.66 -10.75
N PRO A 91 -31.33 -15.49 -12.04
CA PRO A 91 -30.60 -14.59 -12.94
C PRO A 91 -30.52 -13.14 -12.43
N GLU A 92 -31.60 -12.65 -11.79
CA GLU A 92 -31.65 -11.30 -11.23
C GLU A 92 -30.70 -11.14 -10.03
N GLU A 93 -30.67 -12.13 -9.15
CA GLU A 93 -29.79 -12.12 -7.98
C GLU A 93 -28.32 -12.25 -8.40
N ARG A 94 -28.05 -13.06 -9.42
CA ARG A 94 -26.72 -13.19 -10.01
C ARG A 94 -26.25 -11.85 -10.58
N ALA A 95 -27.05 -11.16 -11.36
CA ALA A 95 -26.72 -9.84 -11.92
C ALA A 95 -26.45 -8.81 -10.84
N ARG A 96 -27.23 -8.82 -9.75
CA ARG A 96 -27.01 -7.95 -8.59
C ARG A 96 -25.68 -8.23 -7.89
N LEU A 97 -25.34 -9.49 -7.70
CA LEU A 97 -24.05 -9.88 -7.08
C LEU A 97 -22.87 -9.49 -7.98
N GLU A 98 -22.99 -9.67 -9.29
CA GLU A 98 -21.97 -9.26 -10.25
C GLU A 98 -21.74 -7.74 -10.25
N GLU A 99 -22.81 -6.93 -10.05
CA GLU A 99 -22.71 -5.49 -9.87
C GLU A 99 -21.93 -5.13 -8.60
N LEU A 100 -22.28 -5.75 -7.46
CA LEU A 100 -21.54 -5.53 -6.19
C LEU A 100 -20.06 -5.89 -6.30
N VAL A 101 -19.72 -6.92 -7.06
CA VAL A 101 -18.32 -7.28 -7.32
C VAL A 101 -17.61 -6.16 -8.10
N ARG A 102 -18.26 -5.60 -9.14
CA ARG A 102 -17.69 -4.49 -9.92
C ARG A 102 -17.50 -3.23 -9.07
N GLU A 103 -18.50 -2.87 -8.26
CA GLU A 103 -18.41 -1.73 -7.34
C GLU A 103 -17.28 -1.93 -6.32
N GLY A 104 -17.16 -3.13 -5.75
CA GLY A 104 -16.10 -3.48 -4.82
C GLY A 104 -14.71 -3.40 -5.44
N GLN A 105 -14.57 -3.81 -6.71
CA GLN A 105 -13.31 -3.70 -7.43
C GLN A 105 -12.94 -2.24 -7.72
N ALA A 106 -13.89 -1.43 -8.18
CA ALA A 106 -13.69 0.00 -8.40
C ALA A 106 -13.33 0.74 -7.09
N ALA A 107 -13.98 0.38 -5.98
CA ALA A 107 -13.66 0.92 -4.66
C ALA A 107 -12.23 0.55 -4.22
N ARG A 108 -11.80 -0.69 -4.48
CA ARG A 108 -10.43 -1.15 -4.19
C ARG A 108 -9.39 -0.36 -4.99
N GLU A 109 -9.62 -0.15 -6.27
CA GLU A 109 -8.75 0.63 -7.15
C GLU A 109 -8.67 2.09 -6.69
N ARG A 110 -9.80 2.69 -6.34
CA ARG A 110 -9.86 4.06 -5.82
C ARG A 110 -9.08 4.19 -4.52
N MET A 111 -9.28 3.26 -3.58
CA MET A 111 -8.58 3.25 -2.29
C MET A 111 -7.06 3.06 -2.47
N ALA A 112 -6.64 2.19 -3.39
CA ALA A 112 -5.23 1.98 -3.70
C ALA A 112 -4.61 3.25 -4.31
N THR A 113 -5.22 3.79 -5.35
CA THR A 113 -4.68 4.93 -6.10
C THR A 113 -4.52 6.17 -5.23
N ALA A 114 -5.50 6.45 -4.35
CA ALA A 114 -5.44 7.59 -3.43
C ALA A 114 -4.33 7.47 -2.37
N ASN A 115 -3.83 6.24 -2.11
CA ASN A 115 -2.81 5.97 -1.10
C ASN A 115 -1.42 5.65 -1.67
N LEU A 116 -1.19 5.78 -2.99
CA LEU A 116 0.13 5.56 -3.58
C LEU A 116 1.17 6.55 -3.06
N ARG A 117 0.76 7.79 -2.76
CA ARG A 117 1.64 8.81 -2.15
C ARG A 117 2.16 8.38 -0.79
N LEU A 118 1.36 7.68 0.01
CA LEU A 118 1.80 7.11 1.29
C LEU A 118 2.89 6.06 1.08
N VAL A 119 2.78 5.22 0.04
CA VAL A 119 3.81 4.23 -0.30
C VAL A 119 5.13 4.91 -0.62
N VAL A 120 5.12 5.95 -1.47
CA VAL A 120 6.31 6.71 -1.85
C VAL A 120 6.99 7.33 -0.62
N SER A 121 6.20 7.90 0.32
CA SER A 121 6.69 8.49 1.55
C SER A 121 7.49 7.51 2.40
N ILE A 122 6.97 6.30 2.49
CA ILE A 122 7.62 5.25 3.27
C ILE A 122 8.85 4.72 2.52
N ALA A 123 8.73 4.43 1.22
CA ALA A 123 9.81 3.90 0.38
C ALA A 123 11.05 4.80 0.36
N LYS A 124 10.86 6.14 0.35
CA LYS A 124 11.94 7.12 0.40
C LYS A 124 12.91 6.88 1.57
N ARG A 125 12.41 6.49 2.73
CA ARG A 125 13.23 6.21 3.93
C ARG A 125 14.10 4.96 3.81
N TYR A 126 13.87 4.16 2.78
CA TYR A 126 14.60 2.90 2.53
C TYR A 126 15.52 2.99 1.31
N MET A 127 15.66 4.15 0.69
CA MET A 127 16.61 4.37 -0.40
C MET A 127 18.04 4.01 0.03
N HIS A 128 18.87 3.62 -0.94
CA HIS A 128 20.28 3.24 -0.74
C HIS A 128 20.49 1.96 0.11
N ARG A 129 19.46 1.12 0.27
CA ARG A 129 19.55 -0.15 1.02
C ARG A 129 19.64 -1.39 0.13
N GLY A 130 20.09 -1.23 -1.12
CA GLY A 130 20.38 -2.34 -2.04
C GLY A 130 19.28 -2.66 -3.06
N LEU A 131 18.12 -1.96 -3.00
CA LEU A 131 17.08 -2.00 -4.03
C LEU A 131 16.93 -0.64 -4.71
N SER A 132 16.49 -0.65 -5.97
CA SER A 132 16.14 0.59 -6.68
C SER A 132 14.92 1.25 -6.03
N PHE A 133 14.77 2.57 -6.21
CA PHE A 133 13.62 3.28 -5.65
C PHE A 133 12.28 2.79 -6.22
N LEU A 134 12.24 2.45 -7.52
CA LEU A 134 11.05 1.86 -8.14
C LEU A 134 10.71 0.50 -7.56
N ASP A 135 11.70 -0.36 -7.29
CA ASP A 135 11.46 -1.66 -6.68
C ASP A 135 10.91 -1.51 -5.26
N LEU A 136 11.46 -0.57 -4.48
CA LEU A 136 10.94 -0.26 -3.14
C LEU A 136 9.46 0.20 -3.19
N ILE A 137 9.11 1.04 -4.18
CA ILE A 137 7.72 1.47 -4.39
C ILE A 137 6.83 0.27 -4.74
N GLN A 138 7.25 -0.61 -5.65
CA GLN A 138 6.46 -1.78 -6.06
C GLN A 138 6.24 -2.75 -4.91
N GLU A 139 7.25 -3.04 -4.12
CA GLU A 139 7.11 -3.86 -2.91
C GLU A 139 6.20 -3.19 -1.88
N GLY A 140 6.30 -1.87 -1.72
CA GLY A 140 5.39 -1.09 -0.90
C GLY A 140 3.94 -1.15 -1.39
N ASN A 141 3.71 -1.10 -2.71
CA ASN A 141 2.39 -1.25 -3.32
C ASN A 141 1.79 -2.64 -3.02
N ILE A 142 2.60 -3.71 -3.03
CA ILE A 142 2.15 -5.05 -2.61
C ILE A 142 1.70 -5.02 -1.14
N GLY A 143 2.44 -4.33 -0.27
CA GLY A 143 2.05 -4.10 1.12
C GLY A 143 0.74 -3.34 1.25
N LEU A 144 0.57 -2.25 0.48
CA LEU A 144 -0.67 -1.46 0.42
C LEU A 144 -1.87 -2.31 0.01
N MET A 145 -1.74 -3.15 -1.03
CA MET A 145 -2.83 -4.04 -1.46
C MET A 145 -3.24 -5.02 -0.38
N ARG A 146 -2.29 -5.56 0.38
CA ARG A 146 -2.58 -6.42 1.55
C ARG A 146 -3.28 -5.66 2.66
N ALA A 147 -2.89 -4.40 2.90
CA ALA A 147 -3.56 -3.55 3.87
C ALA A 147 -5.03 -3.32 3.50
N ILE A 148 -5.34 -3.00 2.24
CA ILE A 148 -6.71 -2.81 1.75
C ILE A 148 -7.54 -4.09 1.93
N GLU A 149 -6.95 -5.25 1.68
CA GLU A 149 -7.65 -6.53 1.84
C GLU A 149 -8.01 -6.87 3.29
N LYS A 150 -7.22 -6.40 4.25
CA LYS A 150 -7.35 -6.75 5.67
C LYS A 150 -7.86 -5.59 6.53
N PHE A 151 -8.12 -4.44 5.95
CA PHE A 151 -8.59 -3.27 6.68
C PHE A 151 -9.98 -3.49 7.27
N ASP A 152 -10.10 -3.23 8.57
CA ASP A 152 -11.37 -3.28 9.30
C ASP A 152 -11.76 -1.86 9.75
N TRP A 153 -12.66 -1.26 8.99
CA TRP A 153 -13.17 0.08 9.23
C TRP A 153 -13.93 0.23 10.56
N ARG A 154 -14.41 -0.87 11.15
CA ARG A 154 -15.16 -0.88 12.43
C ARG A 154 -14.28 -0.52 13.60
N LYS A 155 -12.97 -0.68 13.48
CA LYS A 155 -11.99 -0.31 14.52
C LYS A 155 -11.80 1.19 14.68
N GLY A 156 -12.30 2.02 13.77
CA GLY A 156 -12.31 3.47 13.86
C GLY A 156 -10.98 4.18 13.61
N PHE A 157 -9.90 3.43 13.33
CA PHE A 157 -8.59 3.99 12.98
C PHE A 157 -8.56 4.48 11.52
N LYS A 158 -7.72 5.48 11.23
CA LYS A 158 -7.44 5.89 9.84
C LYS A 158 -6.75 4.76 9.10
N PHE A 159 -7.07 4.62 7.81
CA PHE A 159 -6.46 3.62 6.95
C PHE A 159 -4.94 3.78 6.88
N SER A 160 -4.42 5.01 6.80
CA SER A 160 -2.99 5.30 6.74
C SER A 160 -2.20 4.70 7.92
N THR A 161 -2.74 4.76 9.14
CA THR A 161 -2.12 4.17 10.33
C THR A 161 -1.94 2.66 10.21
N TYR A 162 -2.95 1.98 9.68
CA TYR A 162 -2.91 0.54 9.46
C TYR A 162 -2.02 0.15 8.27
N ALA A 163 -2.14 0.87 7.15
CA ALA A 163 -1.40 0.60 5.93
C ALA A 163 0.11 0.80 6.09
N THR A 164 0.54 1.79 6.87
CA THR A 164 1.96 2.06 7.14
C THR A 164 2.71 0.82 7.64
N TRP A 165 2.09 0.01 8.51
CA TRP A 165 2.69 -1.23 9.00
C TRP A 165 2.89 -2.24 7.87
N TRP A 166 1.88 -2.48 7.03
CA TRP A 166 1.95 -3.43 5.92
C TRP A 166 2.95 -3.02 4.84
N ILE A 167 2.97 -1.72 4.51
CA ILE A 167 3.90 -1.16 3.53
C ILE A 167 5.34 -1.33 4.03
N ARG A 168 5.61 -0.93 5.28
CA ARG A 168 6.93 -1.07 5.91
C ARG A 168 7.37 -2.52 5.95
N GLN A 169 6.50 -3.42 6.37
CA GLN A 169 6.79 -4.86 6.43
C GLN A 169 7.15 -5.42 5.05
N ALA A 170 6.40 -5.05 3.99
CA ALA A 170 6.68 -5.50 2.64
C ALA A 170 8.04 -5.01 2.14
N ILE A 171 8.34 -3.72 2.29
CA ILE A 171 9.61 -3.12 1.89
C ILE A 171 10.79 -3.75 2.65
N THR A 172 10.70 -3.86 3.97
CA THR A 172 11.78 -4.42 4.80
C THR A 172 12.04 -5.87 4.44
N ARG A 173 10.98 -6.65 4.20
CA ARG A 173 11.10 -8.04 3.77
C ARG A 173 11.76 -8.13 2.39
N ALA A 174 11.36 -7.29 1.44
CA ALA A 174 11.95 -7.27 0.10
C ALA A 174 13.45 -6.94 0.15
N ILE A 175 13.86 -5.97 0.97
CA ILE A 175 15.26 -5.65 1.17
C ILE A 175 16.03 -6.87 1.73
N ALA A 176 15.48 -7.55 2.73
CA ALA A 176 16.12 -8.74 3.30
C ALA A 176 16.26 -9.88 2.28
N ASP A 177 15.25 -10.06 1.42
CA ASP A 177 15.18 -11.16 0.46
C ASP A 177 15.96 -10.89 -0.86
N GLN A 178 16.05 -9.63 -1.30
CA GLN A 178 16.49 -9.29 -2.67
C GLN A 178 17.71 -8.36 -2.74
N ALA A 179 18.06 -7.62 -1.66
CA ALA A 179 19.14 -6.63 -1.70
C ALA A 179 20.55 -7.27 -1.84
N ARG A 180 20.70 -8.56 -1.61
CA ARG A 180 22.00 -9.26 -1.66
C ARG A 180 22.05 -10.25 -2.82
N THR A 181 23.16 -10.28 -3.54
CA THR A 181 23.42 -11.26 -4.60
C THR A 181 23.37 -12.71 -4.07
N ILE A 182 23.83 -12.94 -2.85
CA ILE A 182 23.69 -14.23 -2.15
C ILE A 182 22.64 -14.02 -1.06
N ARG A 183 21.48 -14.66 -1.22
CA ARG A 183 20.36 -14.58 -0.26
C ARG A 183 20.79 -15.14 1.10
N VAL A 184 20.60 -14.35 2.14
CA VAL A 184 20.81 -14.76 3.53
C VAL A 184 19.45 -14.94 4.19
N PRO A 185 19.21 -16.02 4.95
CA PRO A 185 17.96 -16.22 5.68
C PRO A 185 17.66 -15.05 6.64
N THR A 186 16.38 -14.69 6.79
CA THR A 186 15.95 -13.53 7.59
C THR A 186 16.39 -13.60 9.05
N HIS A 187 16.35 -14.79 9.68
CA HIS A 187 16.80 -14.96 11.06
C HIS A 187 18.29 -14.65 11.27
N THR A 188 19.14 -14.90 10.27
CA THR A 188 20.56 -14.53 10.32
C THR A 188 20.75 -13.03 10.20
N MET A 189 19.88 -12.35 9.42
CA MET A 189 19.88 -10.88 9.30
C MET A 189 19.48 -10.20 10.59
N GLU A 190 18.49 -10.75 11.31
CA GLU A 190 18.05 -10.26 12.61
C GLU A 190 19.17 -10.38 13.65
N ALA A 191 19.87 -11.54 13.71
CA ALA A 191 21.02 -11.72 14.59
C ALA A 191 22.16 -10.74 14.30
N VAL A 192 22.45 -10.44 13.03
CA VAL A 192 23.46 -9.45 12.64
C VAL A 192 23.04 -8.03 13.06
N GLN A 193 21.76 -7.69 12.96
CA GLN A 193 21.25 -6.38 13.40
C GLN A 193 21.31 -6.20 14.93
N GLU A 194 21.08 -7.27 15.69
CA GLU A 194 21.24 -7.25 17.15
C GLU A 194 22.70 -7.04 17.58
N LEU A 195 23.67 -7.61 16.84
CA LEU A 195 25.10 -7.41 17.11
C LEU A 195 25.60 -5.98 16.79
N HIS A 196 24.84 -5.19 16.01
CA HIS A 196 25.21 -3.83 15.62
C HIS A 196 24.49 -2.76 16.43
N ARG A 197 23.65 -3.13 17.40
CA ARG A 197 23.02 -2.25 18.39
C ARG A 197 23.88 -2.09 19.63
#